data_1ac7f438904a8e5aad537bfccfc80d6a
#
_entry.id   1ac7f438904a8e5aad537bfccfc80d6a
#
_cell.length_a   1.000
_cell.length_b   1.000
_cell.length_c   1.000
_cell.angle_alpha   90.00
_cell.angle_beta   90.00
_cell.angle_gamma   90.00
#
_symmetry.space_group_name_H-M   'P 1'
#
loop_
_entity.id
_entity.type
_entity.pdbx_description
1 polymer ?
#
loop_
_entity_poly.entity_id
_entity_poly.type
_entity_poly.pdbx_seq_one_letter_code
_entity_poly.pdbx_strand_id
1 'polypeptide(L)'
;MGRRVPITVAEAIRKVMGFANNGLKELLPIELAYGRMLAEDLVADHDVPSFNRSPYDGFAIRAEDTNLASYETPIVFEVVGEIGAGSLFDEKVGSFQAVRIMTGAQIPNDCDAVVMLELTRQYEDNGNDYMEVKRSFKTGDNISFQGEDARKGTVLAKKGSYINPGISALLATFGYSEVPVAKKPVIGLLATGSELLDVNDSLEPGKIRNSNTYMILSQIRRVGGRVKYFGKFSDDFDTCFTAVKDALSQVDMLITTGGVSVGDYDYLPAIYGRLGASVLFNKVAMRPGSVTTVAQLNGKLLFGLSGNPSACYVGFELFVRPCIRAYMFSEKAHLKREKALLGKDLLKPNPFTRFVRAKLTCNEGQLIAYPSGFDKSSSVSSLAESNAFIVLPGGTRGYKKEMFVDVLLLEDNEGSEWLWTFYKRGVSNGAITI
;
A
#
# COMPACT_ATOMS: atom_id res chain seq x y z
N MET A 1 15.81 -2.31 39.25
CA MET A 1 15.02 -2.61 38.02
C MET A 1 14.75 -4.10 37.93
N GLY A 2 13.49 -4.54 37.76
CA GLY A 2 13.13 -5.95 37.61
C GLY A 2 13.78 -6.57 36.37
N ARG A 3 14.05 -7.88 36.40
CA ARG A 3 14.65 -8.65 35.29
C ARG A 3 13.80 -8.49 34.02
N ARG A 4 14.36 -7.92 32.95
CA ARG A 4 13.68 -7.77 31.65
C ARG A 4 13.42 -9.18 31.06
N VAL A 5 12.17 -9.61 31.01
CA VAL A 5 11.76 -10.88 30.40
C VAL A 5 11.44 -10.63 28.94
N PRO A 6 12.11 -11.33 28.00
CA PRO A 6 11.81 -11.15 26.57
C PRO A 6 10.45 -11.78 26.22
N ILE A 7 9.59 -11.04 25.53
CA ILE A 7 8.38 -11.56 24.90
C ILE A 7 8.65 -11.94 23.44
N THR A 8 7.80 -12.78 22.85
CA THR A 8 7.93 -13.14 21.44
C THR A 8 7.63 -11.95 20.52
N VAL A 9 8.14 -12.00 19.27
CA VAL A 9 7.85 -10.95 18.27
C VAL A 9 6.34 -10.86 18.02
N ALA A 10 5.65 -11.98 17.89
CA ALA A 10 4.20 -12.03 17.69
C ALA A 10 3.42 -11.39 18.84
N GLU A 11 3.86 -11.64 20.09
CA GLU A 11 3.24 -11.01 21.26
C GLU A 11 3.51 -9.51 21.30
N ALA A 12 4.74 -9.07 21.00
CA ALA A 12 5.10 -7.65 20.93
C ALA A 12 4.26 -6.91 19.90
N ILE A 13 4.12 -7.46 18.68
CA ILE A 13 3.29 -6.88 17.62
C ILE A 13 1.83 -6.80 18.09
N ARG A 14 1.28 -7.87 18.66
CA ARG A 14 -0.11 -7.88 19.14
C ARG A 14 -0.35 -6.81 20.21
N LYS A 15 0.57 -6.65 21.16
CA LYS A 15 0.48 -5.60 22.18
C LYS A 15 0.49 -4.20 21.57
N VAL A 16 1.37 -3.92 20.62
CA VAL A 16 1.45 -2.62 19.94
C VAL A 16 0.19 -2.36 19.14
N MET A 17 -0.25 -3.32 18.34
CA MET A 17 -1.44 -3.17 17.49
C MET A 17 -2.73 -3.03 18.29
N GLY A 18 -2.80 -3.52 19.51
CA GLY A 18 -3.91 -3.29 20.44
C GLY A 18 -4.09 -1.82 20.84
N PHE A 19 -3.08 -0.97 20.64
CA PHE A 19 -3.11 0.48 20.85
C PHE A 19 -2.98 1.29 19.55
N ALA A 20 -2.95 0.63 18.40
CA ALA A 20 -2.96 1.32 17.11
C ALA A 20 -4.38 1.83 16.82
N ASN A 21 -4.55 3.14 16.85
CA ASN A 21 -5.84 3.80 16.64
C ASN A 21 -5.99 4.23 15.19
N ASN A 22 -7.23 4.26 14.71
CA ASN A 22 -7.58 4.94 13.47
C ASN A 22 -7.40 6.45 13.65
N GLY A 23 -6.80 7.09 12.66
CA GLY A 23 -6.62 8.53 12.64
C GLY A 23 -7.85 9.29 12.16
N LEU A 24 -7.63 10.55 11.83
CA LEU A 24 -8.64 11.45 11.31
C LEU A 24 -8.67 11.39 9.77
N LYS A 25 -9.76 11.85 9.18
CA LYS A 25 -9.87 12.14 7.75
C LYS A 25 -9.65 13.61 7.47
N GLU A 26 -9.23 13.93 6.24
CA GLU A 26 -9.19 15.28 5.68
C GLU A 26 -9.67 15.23 4.22
N LEU A 27 -10.15 16.35 3.70
CA LEU A 27 -10.49 16.48 2.29
C LEU A 27 -9.32 17.10 1.54
N LEU A 28 -9.02 16.58 0.37
CA LEU A 28 -8.00 17.09 -0.53
C LEU A 28 -8.56 17.22 -1.94
N PRO A 29 -8.16 18.27 -2.69
CA PRO A 29 -8.36 18.30 -4.14
C PRO A 29 -7.84 17.03 -4.78
N ILE A 30 -8.55 16.52 -5.81
CA ILE A 30 -8.22 15.25 -6.47
C ILE A 30 -6.77 15.21 -6.99
N GLU A 31 -6.23 16.34 -7.43
CA GLU A 31 -4.86 16.48 -7.92
C GLU A 31 -3.80 16.18 -6.84
N LEU A 32 -4.16 16.32 -5.57
CA LEU A 32 -3.30 16.07 -4.41
C LEU A 32 -3.58 14.73 -3.73
N ALA A 33 -4.55 13.96 -4.24
CA ALA A 33 -4.99 12.71 -3.62
C ALA A 33 -4.09 11.51 -3.95
N TYR A 34 -3.33 11.54 -5.06
CA TYR A 34 -2.41 10.46 -5.41
C TYR A 34 -1.42 10.16 -4.28
N GLY A 35 -1.19 8.88 -4.00
CA GLY A 35 -0.27 8.46 -2.94
C GLY A 35 -0.85 8.57 -1.51
N ARG A 36 -2.12 8.97 -1.38
CA ARG A 36 -2.84 8.99 -0.11
C ARG A 36 -3.64 7.69 0.08
N MET A 37 -4.18 7.49 1.27
CA MET A 37 -5.10 6.39 1.58
C MET A 37 -6.53 6.93 1.61
N LEU A 38 -7.46 6.21 1.00
CA LEU A 38 -8.89 6.54 1.08
C LEU A 38 -9.36 6.51 2.55
N ALA A 39 -10.11 7.51 2.97
CA ALA A 39 -10.71 7.54 4.31
C ALA A 39 -12.11 6.92 4.36
N GLU A 40 -12.72 6.69 3.20
CA GLU A 40 -14.06 6.11 3.02
C GLU A 40 -14.04 5.17 1.83
N ASP A 41 -15.07 4.32 1.72
CA ASP A 41 -15.25 3.48 0.54
C ASP A 41 -15.62 4.36 -0.67
N LEU A 42 -15.03 4.09 -1.82
CA LEU A 42 -15.45 4.65 -3.09
C LEU A 42 -16.59 3.79 -3.63
N VAL A 43 -17.78 4.36 -3.68
CA VAL A 43 -19.00 3.68 -4.15
C VAL A 43 -19.47 4.37 -5.43
N ALA A 44 -19.84 3.57 -6.43
CA ALA A 44 -20.43 4.08 -7.66
C ALA A 44 -21.79 4.73 -7.36
N ASP A 45 -21.96 6.01 -7.64
CA ASP A 45 -23.23 6.74 -7.45
C ASP A 45 -24.13 6.73 -8.69
N HIS A 46 -23.60 6.29 -9.84
CA HIS A 46 -24.29 6.06 -11.10
C HIS A 46 -23.69 4.86 -11.83
N ASP A 47 -24.33 4.43 -12.91
CA ASP A 47 -23.83 3.37 -13.79
C ASP A 47 -22.72 3.87 -14.72
N VAL A 48 -21.75 3.01 -15.03
CA VAL A 48 -20.70 3.27 -16.03
C VAL A 48 -20.68 2.14 -17.03
N PRO A 49 -20.86 2.42 -18.32
CA PRO A 49 -21.32 3.68 -18.88
C PRO A 49 -22.72 4.07 -18.39
N SER A 50 -23.04 5.37 -18.40
CA SER A 50 -24.32 5.88 -17.90
C SER A 50 -25.51 5.68 -18.85
N PHE A 51 -25.24 5.21 -20.08
CA PHE A 51 -26.21 4.89 -21.13
C PHE A 51 -25.65 3.80 -22.05
N ASN A 52 -26.53 3.15 -22.84
CA ASN A 52 -26.10 2.25 -23.90
C ASN A 52 -25.39 3.03 -24.99
N ARG A 53 -24.18 2.60 -25.37
CA ARG A 53 -23.34 3.30 -26.34
C ARG A 53 -22.75 2.37 -27.38
N SER A 54 -22.38 2.92 -28.53
CA SER A 54 -21.64 2.17 -29.54
C SER A 54 -20.16 2.04 -29.17
N PRO A 55 -19.60 0.82 -29.12
CA PRO A 55 -18.15 0.62 -29.02
C PRO A 55 -17.42 0.74 -30.37
N TYR A 56 -18.16 0.92 -31.48
CA TYR A 56 -17.63 0.97 -32.84
C TYR A 56 -18.22 2.14 -33.63
N ASP A 57 -17.52 2.57 -34.66
CA ASP A 57 -18.07 3.39 -35.71
C ASP A 57 -18.93 2.51 -36.60
N GLY A 58 -20.13 2.96 -36.95
CA GLY A 58 -21.07 2.12 -37.65
C GLY A 58 -22.42 2.75 -37.88
N PHE A 59 -23.45 1.92 -37.82
CA PHE A 59 -24.84 2.32 -37.96
C PHE A 59 -25.69 1.69 -36.87
N ALA A 60 -26.43 2.50 -36.13
CA ALA A 60 -27.44 2.06 -35.19
C ALA A 60 -28.70 1.70 -35.97
N ILE A 61 -29.25 0.52 -35.72
CA ILE A 61 -30.39 -0.05 -36.44
C ILE A 61 -31.36 -0.74 -35.52
N ARG A 62 -32.51 -1.07 -36.01
CA ARG A 62 -33.44 -2.06 -35.41
C ARG A 62 -33.00 -3.44 -35.91
N ALA A 63 -32.59 -4.32 -35.02
CA ALA A 63 -32.09 -5.65 -35.34
C ALA A 63 -33.15 -6.50 -36.12
N GLU A 64 -34.40 -6.34 -35.77
CA GLU A 64 -35.53 -7.07 -36.40
C GLU A 64 -35.61 -6.83 -37.93
N ASP A 65 -35.23 -5.66 -38.40
CA ASP A 65 -35.26 -5.34 -39.81
C ASP A 65 -34.22 -6.12 -40.62
N THR A 66 -33.25 -6.77 -39.94
CA THR A 66 -32.20 -7.58 -40.56
C THR A 66 -32.50 -9.07 -40.63
N ASN A 67 -33.67 -9.54 -40.13
CA ASN A 67 -33.97 -10.98 -39.97
C ASN A 67 -33.86 -11.81 -41.26
N LEU A 68 -34.10 -11.20 -42.39
CA LEU A 68 -34.02 -11.85 -43.72
C LEU A 68 -32.74 -11.53 -44.49
N ALA A 69 -31.82 -10.80 -43.87
CA ALA A 69 -30.57 -10.41 -44.53
C ALA A 69 -29.65 -11.61 -44.76
N SER A 70 -29.22 -11.80 -45.99
CA SER A 70 -28.24 -12.78 -46.43
C SER A 70 -27.32 -12.20 -47.48
N TYR A 71 -26.32 -12.98 -47.89
CA TYR A 71 -25.44 -12.56 -49.00
C TYR A 71 -26.21 -12.43 -50.34
N GLU A 72 -27.22 -13.28 -50.54
CA GLU A 72 -28.09 -13.31 -51.74
C GLU A 72 -29.23 -12.29 -51.66
N THR A 73 -29.64 -11.93 -50.47
CA THR A 73 -30.74 -10.97 -50.21
C THR A 73 -30.31 -9.91 -49.21
N PRO A 74 -29.44 -8.96 -49.63
CA PRO A 74 -29.04 -7.87 -48.76
C PRO A 74 -30.22 -6.98 -48.39
N ILE A 75 -30.18 -6.44 -47.15
CA ILE A 75 -31.20 -5.47 -46.70
C ILE A 75 -30.59 -4.07 -46.76
N VAL A 76 -31.35 -3.14 -47.30
CA VAL A 76 -30.98 -1.73 -47.43
C VAL A 76 -31.70 -0.90 -46.38
N PHE A 77 -30.94 0.01 -45.78
CA PHE A 77 -31.44 1.00 -44.82
C PHE A 77 -31.16 2.41 -45.37
N GLU A 78 -32.13 3.29 -45.21
CA GLU A 78 -31.96 4.72 -45.40
C GLU A 78 -31.22 5.32 -44.20
N VAL A 79 -30.17 6.10 -44.41
CA VAL A 79 -29.42 6.76 -43.35
C VAL A 79 -30.08 8.11 -43.07
N VAL A 80 -30.82 8.20 -41.94
CA VAL A 80 -31.65 9.36 -41.58
C VAL A 80 -30.93 10.40 -40.75
N GLY A 81 -29.68 10.13 -40.38
CA GLY A 81 -28.86 11.08 -39.64
C GLY A 81 -27.53 10.52 -39.18
N GLU A 82 -26.75 11.35 -38.49
CA GLU A 82 -25.43 11.00 -37.98
C GLU A 82 -25.27 11.56 -36.57
N ILE A 83 -24.71 10.77 -35.64
CA ILE A 83 -24.40 11.19 -34.25
C ILE A 83 -22.97 10.81 -33.84
N GLY A 84 -22.32 11.77 -33.20
CA GLY A 84 -21.04 11.57 -32.54
C GLY A 84 -21.16 11.47 -31.01
N ALA A 85 -20.06 11.13 -30.35
CA ALA A 85 -20.01 11.13 -28.90
C ALA A 85 -20.36 12.53 -28.34
N GLY A 86 -21.22 12.55 -27.30
CA GLY A 86 -21.71 13.78 -26.69
C GLY A 86 -22.94 14.41 -27.36
N SER A 87 -23.46 13.77 -28.42
CA SER A 87 -24.70 14.18 -29.08
C SER A 87 -25.81 13.15 -28.88
N LEU A 88 -27.06 13.55 -29.02
CA LEU A 88 -28.24 12.69 -28.96
C LEU A 88 -28.94 12.73 -30.32
N PHE A 89 -29.60 11.63 -30.68
CA PHE A 89 -30.51 11.57 -31.80
C PHE A 89 -31.94 11.56 -31.27
N ASP A 90 -32.64 12.67 -31.44
CA ASP A 90 -33.98 12.89 -30.86
C ASP A 90 -35.12 12.58 -31.85
N GLU A 91 -34.78 12.32 -33.13
CA GLU A 91 -35.76 11.97 -34.12
C GLU A 91 -36.10 10.48 -34.06
N LYS A 92 -37.30 10.10 -34.50
CA LYS A 92 -37.73 8.73 -34.52
C LYS A 92 -37.06 7.94 -35.66
N VAL A 93 -36.50 6.78 -35.34
CA VAL A 93 -35.95 5.82 -36.32
C VAL A 93 -37.02 4.80 -36.67
N GLY A 94 -37.47 4.85 -37.94
CA GLY A 94 -38.50 3.92 -38.47
C GLY A 94 -37.88 2.61 -38.95
N SER A 95 -38.78 1.71 -39.47
CA SER A 95 -38.32 0.47 -40.10
C SER A 95 -37.45 0.72 -41.30
N PHE A 96 -36.39 -0.06 -41.46
CA PHE A 96 -35.38 0.07 -42.53
C PHE A 96 -34.71 1.43 -42.56
N GLN A 97 -34.65 2.15 -41.44
CA GLN A 97 -33.83 3.35 -41.26
C GLN A 97 -32.68 3.06 -40.30
N ALA A 98 -31.58 3.79 -40.53
CA ALA A 98 -30.36 3.69 -39.73
C ALA A 98 -29.82 5.07 -39.39
N VAL A 99 -29.15 5.18 -38.25
CA VAL A 99 -28.42 6.38 -37.82
C VAL A 99 -26.94 6.06 -37.84
N ARG A 100 -26.18 6.83 -38.60
CA ARG A 100 -24.71 6.73 -38.55
C ARG A 100 -24.23 7.09 -37.17
N ILE A 101 -23.46 6.20 -36.52
CA ILE A 101 -23.05 6.35 -35.14
C ILE A 101 -21.53 6.21 -35.00
N MET A 102 -20.93 7.11 -34.21
CA MET A 102 -19.52 7.05 -33.87
C MET A 102 -19.29 6.35 -32.54
N THR A 103 -18.08 5.83 -32.36
CA THR A 103 -17.64 5.22 -31.08
C THR A 103 -17.91 6.15 -29.91
N GLY A 104 -18.55 5.62 -28.87
CA GLY A 104 -18.90 6.35 -27.64
C GLY A 104 -20.23 7.10 -27.70
N ALA A 105 -20.87 7.21 -28.85
CA ALA A 105 -22.18 7.86 -28.97
C ALA A 105 -23.30 7.00 -28.36
N GLN A 106 -24.30 7.66 -27.78
CA GLN A 106 -25.48 6.98 -27.23
C GLN A 106 -26.31 6.34 -28.33
N ILE A 107 -26.77 5.11 -28.10
CA ILE A 107 -27.68 4.40 -29.01
C ILE A 107 -29.02 5.13 -29.05
N PRO A 108 -29.58 5.48 -30.23
CA PRO A 108 -30.92 6.04 -30.35
C PRO A 108 -31.97 5.10 -29.73
N ASN A 109 -33.02 5.66 -29.12
CA ASN A 109 -34.02 4.88 -28.37
C ASN A 109 -34.71 3.81 -29.17
N ASP A 110 -34.92 4.02 -30.50
CA ASP A 110 -35.56 3.05 -31.37
C ASP A 110 -34.61 2.02 -31.99
N CYS A 111 -33.29 2.10 -31.68
CA CYS A 111 -32.29 1.16 -32.17
C CYS A 111 -31.84 0.22 -31.06
N ASP A 112 -31.57 -1.02 -31.43
CA ASP A 112 -31.17 -2.07 -30.48
C ASP A 112 -29.96 -2.91 -30.95
N ALA A 113 -29.30 -2.52 -32.05
CA ALA A 113 -28.06 -3.12 -32.53
C ALA A 113 -27.19 -2.07 -33.29
N VAL A 114 -25.90 -2.34 -33.36
CA VAL A 114 -24.96 -1.57 -34.18
C VAL A 114 -24.30 -2.47 -35.20
N VAL A 115 -24.29 -2.01 -36.44
CA VAL A 115 -23.54 -2.61 -37.56
C VAL A 115 -22.24 -1.84 -37.73
N MET A 116 -21.10 -2.49 -37.64
CA MET A 116 -19.79 -1.87 -37.86
C MET A 116 -19.65 -1.42 -39.34
N LEU A 117 -18.95 -0.33 -39.60
CA LEU A 117 -18.75 0.20 -40.94
C LEU A 117 -18.21 -0.85 -41.93
N GLU A 118 -17.29 -1.69 -41.46
CA GLU A 118 -16.64 -2.73 -42.29
C GLU A 118 -17.60 -3.82 -42.77
N LEU A 119 -18.77 -3.91 -42.16
CA LEU A 119 -19.79 -4.90 -42.51
C LEU A 119 -20.89 -4.33 -43.40
N THR A 120 -20.77 -3.06 -43.81
CA THR A 120 -21.75 -2.35 -44.63
C THR A 120 -21.20 -1.99 -45.99
N ARG A 121 -22.10 -1.88 -46.96
CA ARG A 121 -21.84 -1.17 -48.21
C ARG A 121 -22.67 0.11 -48.19
N GLN A 122 -22.01 1.25 -48.34
CA GLN A 122 -22.63 2.56 -48.33
C GLN A 122 -22.69 3.12 -49.75
N TYR A 123 -23.79 3.82 -50.09
CA TYR A 123 -23.97 4.52 -51.36
C TYR A 123 -25.00 5.62 -51.21
N GLU A 124 -24.97 6.58 -52.13
CA GLU A 124 -25.94 7.66 -52.29
C GLU A 124 -26.86 7.36 -53.49
N ASP A 125 -28.16 7.58 -53.36
CA ASP A 125 -29.12 7.54 -54.44
C ASP A 125 -30.14 8.67 -54.31
N ASN A 126 -30.33 9.44 -55.35
CA ASN A 126 -31.25 10.58 -55.41
C ASN A 126 -31.10 11.61 -54.24
N GLY A 127 -29.87 11.81 -53.76
CA GLY A 127 -29.56 12.74 -52.66
C GLY A 127 -29.82 12.21 -51.25
N ASN A 128 -30.16 10.93 -51.14
CA ASN A 128 -30.28 10.23 -49.84
C ASN A 128 -29.16 9.21 -49.70
N ASP A 129 -28.65 9.10 -48.47
CA ASP A 129 -27.63 8.13 -48.07
C ASP A 129 -28.25 6.78 -47.72
N TYR A 130 -27.64 5.70 -48.17
CA TYR A 130 -28.07 4.35 -47.92
C TYR A 130 -26.93 3.48 -47.40
N MET A 131 -27.25 2.49 -46.57
CA MET A 131 -26.33 1.41 -46.19
C MET A 131 -26.97 0.04 -46.41
N GLU A 132 -26.18 -0.94 -46.78
CA GLU A 132 -26.61 -2.30 -47.08
C GLU A 132 -25.90 -3.28 -46.13
N VAL A 133 -26.67 -4.24 -45.55
CA VAL A 133 -26.15 -5.34 -44.73
C VAL A 133 -26.48 -6.69 -45.37
N LYS A 134 -25.55 -7.68 -45.21
CA LYS A 134 -25.62 -9.00 -45.83
C LYS A 134 -25.77 -10.14 -44.82
N ARG A 135 -26.04 -9.80 -43.56
CA ARG A 135 -26.29 -10.76 -42.48
C ARG A 135 -27.30 -10.21 -41.48
N SER A 136 -27.97 -11.10 -40.76
CA SER A 136 -28.83 -10.70 -39.65
C SER A 136 -28.00 -10.31 -38.40
N PHE A 137 -28.59 -9.41 -37.62
CA PHE A 137 -28.12 -8.97 -36.32
C PHE A 137 -29.20 -9.27 -35.27
N LYS A 138 -28.80 -9.37 -34.00
CA LYS A 138 -29.68 -9.57 -32.88
C LYS A 138 -29.70 -8.33 -31.99
N THR A 139 -30.79 -8.15 -31.27
CA THR A 139 -30.86 -7.16 -30.19
C THR A 139 -29.67 -7.28 -29.26
N GLY A 140 -28.97 -6.21 -29.03
CA GLY A 140 -27.77 -6.14 -28.20
C GLY A 140 -26.46 -6.32 -28.96
N ASP A 141 -26.48 -6.70 -30.25
CA ASP A 141 -25.24 -6.87 -31.02
C ASP A 141 -24.46 -5.55 -31.09
N ASN A 142 -23.17 -5.61 -30.71
CA ASN A 142 -22.25 -4.47 -30.73
C ASN A 142 -22.74 -3.25 -29.90
N ILE A 143 -23.36 -3.47 -28.77
CA ILE A 143 -23.74 -2.44 -27.81
C ILE A 143 -22.95 -2.62 -26.51
N SER A 144 -22.31 -1.57 -26.05
CA SER A 144 -21.82 -1.48 -24.68
C SER A 144 -22.96 -1.00 -23.78
N PHE A 145 -23.45 -1.89 -22.93
CA PHE A 145 -24.64 -1.64 -22.12
C PHE A 145 -24.38 -0.74 -20.92
N GLN A 146 -25.39 0.04 -20.57
CA GLN A 146 -25.38 0.82 -19.32
C GLN A 146 -25.01 -0.07 -18.13
N GLY A 147 -24.04 0.39 -17.31
CA GLY A 147 -23.61 -0.32 -16.12
C GLY A 147 -22.75 -1.57 -16.37
N GLU A 148 -22.28 -1.78 -17.59
CA GLU A 148 -21.46 -2.93 -17.98
C GLU A 148 -20.14 -2.98 -17.22
N ASP A 149 -19.50 -1.82 -17.02
CA ASP A 149 -18.22 -1.69 -16.29
C ASP A 149 -18.44 -1.54 -14.78
N ALA A 150 -19.36 -0.66 -14.38
CA ALA A 150 -19.70 -0.47 -12.97
C ALA A 150 -21.17 -0.12 -12.78
N ARG A 151 -21.83 -0.83 -11.88
CA ARG A 151 -23.23 -0.55 -11.51
C ARG A 151 -23.31 0.34 -10.30
N LYS A 152 -24.27 1.25 -10.28
CA LYS A 152 -24.62 2.04 -9.12
C LYS A 152 -24.71 1.20 -7.83
N GLY A 153 -24.06 1.68 -6.74
CA GLY A 153 -24.00 0.98 -5.46
C GLY A 153 -22.83 0.00 -5.31
N THR A 154 -22.05 -0.26 -6.38
CA THR A 154 -20.87 -1.12 -6.30
C THR A 154 -19.75 -0.42 -5.54
N VAL A 155 -19.12 -1.11 -4.58
CA VAL A 155 -17.90 -0.65 -3.91
C VAL A 155 -16.72 -0.89 -4.85
N LEU A 156 -16.14 0.18 -5.36
CA LEU A 156 -15.03 0.17 -6.34
C LEU A 156 -13.65 0.15 -5.68
N ALA A 157 -13.52 0.82 -4.55
CA ALA A 157 -12.32 0.77 -3.72
C ALA A 157 -12.71 0.94 -2.26
N LYS A 158 -12.06 0.18 -1.38
CA LYS A 158 -12.35 0.22 0.06
C LYS A 158 -11.57 1.33 0.77
N LYS A 159 -12.09 1.80 1.87
CA LYS A 159 -11.37 2.60 2.86
C LYS A 159 -10.01 1.97 3.15
N GLY A 160 -8.96 2.79 3.29
CA GLY A 160 -7.59 2.34 3.49
C GLY A 160 -6.87 1.87 2.22
N SER A 161 -7.53 1.90 1.06
CA SER A 161 -6.87 1.66 -0.22
C SER A 161 -5.91 2.79 -0.57
N TYR A 162 -4.74 2.43 -1.10
CA TYR A 162 -3.77 3.39 -1.63
C TYR A 162 -4.27 3.95 -2.96
N ILE A 163 -4.38 5.27 -3.06
CA ILE A 163 -4.83 5.96 -4.28
C ILE A 163 -3.71 5.89 -5.31
N ASN A 164 -3.83 4.94 -6.22
CA ASN A 164 -3.01 4.78 -7.41
C ASN A 164 -3.67 5.49 -8.62
N PRO A 165 -3.03 5.54 -9.80
CA PRO A 165 -3.62 6.18 -10.98
C PRO A 165 -5.00 5.61 -11.37
N GLY A 166 -5.24 4.31 -11.20
CA GLY A 166 -6.55 3.70 -11.49
C GLY A 166 -7.65 4.20 -10.55
N ILE A 167 -7.37 4.28 -9.24
CA ILE A 167 -8.33 4.86 -8.28
C ILE A 167 -8.52 6.36 -8.54
N SER A 168 -7.49 7.09 -8.96
CA SER A 168 -7.64 8.49 -9.35
C SER A 168 -8.59 8.65 -10.56
N ALA A 169 -8.49 7.76 -11.54
CA ALA A 169 -9.43 7.74 -12.67
C ALA A 169 -10.86 7.44 -12.23
N LEU A 170 -11.06 6.46 -11.35
CA LEU A 170 -12.38 6.17 -10.77
C LEU A 170 -12.94 7.37 -10.01
N LEU A 171 -12.15 8.03 -9.14
CA LEU A 171 -12.57 9.23 -8.43
C LEU A 171 -13.05 10.33 -9.38
N ALA A 172 -12.32 10.55 -10.48
CA ALA A 172 -12.71 11.52 -11.51
C ALA A 172 -13.99 11.09 -12.23
N THR A 173 -14.13 9.81 -12.59
CA THR A 173 -15.33 9.25 -13.24
C THR A 173 -16.58 9.50 -12.40
N PHE A 174 -16.47 9.37 -11.08
CA PHE A 174 -17.59 9.58 -10.14
C PHE A 174 -17.65 10.99 -9.54
N GLY A 175 -16.93 11.98 -10.13
CA GLY A 175 -17.10 13.41 -9.83
C GLY A 175 -16.52 13.86 -8.50
N TYR A 176 -15.56 13.15 -7.91
CA TYR A 176 -14.89 13.55 -6.68
C TYR A 176 -13.89 14.68 -6.93
N SER A 177 -14.32 15.94 -6.87
CA SER A 177 -13.41 17.10 -6.90
C SER A 177 -12.60 17.22 -5.60
N GLU A 178 -13.19 16.85 -4.47
CA GLU A 178 -12.54 16.72 -3.17
C GLU A 178 -12.63 15.27 -2.70
N VAL A 179 -11.48 14.70 -2.33
CA VAL A 179 -11.34 13.30 -1.97
C VAL A 179 -11.16 13.16 -0.47
N PRO A 180 -11.99 12.36 0.24
CA PRO A 180 -11.78 12.04 1.64
C PRO A 180 -10.59 11.08 1.79
N VAL A 181 -9.50 11.59 2.36
CA VAL A 181 -8.26 10.82 2.58
C VAL A 181 -7.90 10.75 4.05
N ALA A 182 -7.15 9.72 4.41
CA ALA A 182 -6.57 9.61 5.74
C ALA A 182 -5.62 10.77 6.01
N LYS A 183 -5.79 11.48 7.13
CA LYS A 183 -4.83 12.49 7.58
C LYS A 183 -3.51 11.81 7.93
N LYS A 184 -2.40 12.36 7.43
CA LYS A 184 -1.07 11.82 7.73
C LYS A 184 -0.73 12.04 9.21
N PRO A 185 -0.38 11.00 9.99
CA PRO A 185 0.05 11.18 11.38
C PRO A 185 1.35 11.96 11.46
N VAL A 186 1.48 12.75 12.50
CA VAL A 186 2.72 13.47 12.85
C VAL A 186 3.53 12.60 13.81
N ILE A 187 4.70 12.16 13.39
CA ILE A 187 5.59 11.33 14.17
C ILE A 187 6.73 12.18 14.71
N GLY A 188 6.82 12.28 16.04
CA GLY A 188 7.94 12.92 16.71
C GLY A 188 9.19 12.04 16.63
N LEU A 189 10.33 12.64 16.45
CA LEU A 189 11.63 11.96 16.45
C LEU A 189 12.61 12.73 17.33
N LEU A 190 13.17 12.04 18.32
CA LEU A 190 14.28 12.53 19.15
C LEU A 190 15.45 11.55 19.07
N ALA A 191 16.65 12.08 19.07
CA ALA A 191 17.89 11.29 19.20
C ALA A 191 18.54 11.57 20.57
N THR A 192 18.98 10.52 21.26
CA THR A 192 19.75 10.64 22.51
C THR A 192 21.10 9.99 22.35
N GLY A 193 22.12 10.62 22.89
CA GLY A 193 23.50 10.15 22.87
C GLY A 193 24.48 11.32 22.84
N SER A 194 25.32 11.40 23.85
CA SER A 194 26.38 12.42 23.95
C SER A 194 27.50 12.23 22.89
N GLU A 195 27.57 11.02 22.30
CA GLU A 195 28.51 10.69 21.22
C GLU A 195 28.03 11.19 19.84
N LEU A 196 26.78 11.65 19.68
CA LEU A 196 26.22 12.00 18.40
C LEU A 196 26.67 13.36 17.89
N LEU A 197 27.15 13.40 16.66
CA LEU A 197 27.42 14.60 15.87
C LEU A 197 26.30 14.84 14.84
N ASP A 198 26.10 16.07 14.43
CA ASP A 198 25.28 16.39 13.27
C ASP A 198 26.02 16.04 11.97
N VAL A 199 25.30 15.94 10.86
CA VAL A 199 25.90 15.48 9.58
C VAL A 199 26.96 16.44 9.05
N ASN A 200 26.84 17.73 9.37
CA ASN A 200 27.79 18.77 8.94
C ASN A 200 28.99 18.93 9.89
N ASP A 201 28.94 18.32 11.07
CA ASP A 201 30.02 18.41 12.03
C ASP A 201 31.25 17.61 11.56
N SER A 202 32.45 18.10 11.85
CA SER A 202 33.67 17.34 11.66
C SER A 202 33.69 16.12 12.59
N LEU A 203 34.30 15.01 12.13
CA LEU A 203 34.45 13.83 12.99
C LEU A 203 35.45 14.13 14.11
N GLU A 204 35.08 13.77 15.32
CA GLU A 204 35.88 13.87 16.52
C GLU A 204 36.17 12.48 17.11
N PRO A 205 37.28 12.27 17.82
CA PRO A 205 37.55 11.02 18.51
C PRO A 205 36.40 10.63 19.48
N GLY A 206 35.93 9.38 19.41
CA GLY A 206 34.83 8.88 20.24
C GLY A 206 33.45 9.34 19.83
N LYS A 207 33.31 10.14 18.78
CA LYS A 207 32.01 10.63 18.26
C LYS A 207 31.63 9.94 16.96
N ILE A 208 30.34 9.89 16.71
CA ILE A 208 29.73 9.34 15.47
C ILE A 208 28.63 10.27 14.95
N ARG A 209 28.41 10.30 13.63
CA ARG A 209 27.28 11.06 13.07
C ARG A 209 25.95 10.38 13.32
N ASN A 210 24.93 11.17 13.59
CA ASN A 210 23.56 10.72 13.82
C ASN A 210 22.90 10.23 12.53
N SER A 211 23.20 9.00 12.11
CA SER A 211 22.63 8.38 10.91
C SER A 211 21.20 7.87 11.14
N ASN A 212 20.85 7.46 12.37
CA ASN A 212 19.53 6.90 12.69
C ASN A 212 18.41 7.91 12.44
N THR A 213 18.61 9.19 12.77
CA THR A 213 17.59 10.22 12.53
C THR A 213 17.20 10.28 11.07
N TYR A 214 18.17 10.35 10.15
CA TYR A 214 17.88 10.46 8.71
C TYR A 214 17.27 9.17 8.15
N MET A 215 17.70 8.03 8.64
CA MET A 215 17.16 6.72 8.30
C MET A 215 15.68 6.63 8.70
N ILE A 216 15.33 6.94 9.95
CA ILE A 216 13.94 6.90 10.45
C ILE A 216 13.07 7.95 9.74
N LEU A 217 13.60 9.17 9.52
CA LEU A 217 12.91 10.21 8.77
C LEU A 217 12.48 9.69 7.39
N SER A 218 13.38 8.99 6.69
CA SER A 218 13.09 8.38 5.39
C SER A 218 12.07 7.25 5.51
N GLN A 219 12.17 6.40 6.53
CA GLN A 219 11.20 5.33 6.79
C GLN A 219 9.80 5.89 7.09
N ILE A 220 9.67 6.94 7.93
CA ILE A 220 8.39 7.61 8.22
C ILE A 220 7.76 8.14 6.93
N ARG A 221 8.55 8.82 6.09
CA ARG A 221 8.06 9.37 4.81
C ARG A 221 7.62 8.27 3.85
N ARG A 222 8.40 7.19 3.74
CA ARG A 222 8.09 6.02 2.90
C ARG A 222 6.75 5.38 3.26
N VAL A 223 6.41 5.31 4.54
CA VAL A 223 5.13 4.74 4.98
C VAL A 223 3.98 5.74 5.02
N GLY A 224 4.20 7.00 4.62
CA GLY A 224 3.18 8.03 4.48
C GLY A 224 2.99 8.94 5.69
N GLY A 225 3.80 8.84 6.75
CA GLY A 225 3.75 9.73 7.91
C GLY A 225 4.43 11.09 7.66
N ARG A 226 4.11 12.07 8.52
CA ARG A 226 4.82 13.36 8.63
C ARG A 226 5.75 13.29 9.82
N VAL A 227 7.00 13.75 9.66
CA VAL A 227 7.97 13.75 10.75
C VAL A 227 8.12 15.16 11.34
N LYS A 228 8.23 15.21 12.66
CA LYS A 228 8.69 16.38 13.42
C LYS A 228 9.93 16.00 14.21
N TYR A 229 11.09 16.47 13.75
CA TYR A 229 12.35 16.23 14.43
C TYR A 229 12.56 17.27 15.52
N PHE A 230 12.82 16.84 16.75
CA PHE A 230 13.00 17.67 17.93
C PHE A 230 14.46 17.89 18.29
N GLY A 231 15.38 17.28 17.57
CA GLY A 231 16.82 17.44 17.79
C GLY A 231 17.46 16.23 18.49
N LYS A 232 18.75 16.43 18.81
CA LYS A 232 19.54 15.50 19.62
C LYS A 232 19.68 16.06 21.04
N PHE A 233 19.66 15.17 22.02
CA PHE A 233 19.77 15.52 23.42
C PHE A 233 20.91 14.74 24.05
N SER A 234 21.58 15.39 25.02
CA SER A 234 22.59 14.71 25.86
C SER A 234 21.91 13.65 26.74
N ASP A 235 22.73 12.72 27.27
CA ASP A 235 22.28 11.70 28.19
C ASP A 235 22.09 12.28 29.61
N ASP A 236 21.21 13.31 29.72
CA ASP A 236 20.75 13.90 30.95
C ASP A 236 19.27 13.64 31.15
N PHE A 237 18.92 13.15 32.32
CA PHE A 237 17.55 12.68 32.59
C PHE A 237 16.48 13.80 32.49
N ASP A 238 16.73 14.95 33.13
CA ASP A 238 15.72 16.02 33.20
C ASP A 238 15.57 16.75 31.85
N THR A 239 16.65 16.91 31.13
CA THR A 239 16.66 17.42 29.74
C THR A 239 15.86 16.48 28.84
N CYS A 240 16.13 15.19 28.85
CA CYS A 240 15.41 14.18 28.06
C CYS A 240 13.93 14.08 28.48
N PHE A 241 13.63 14.13 29.76
CA PHE A 241 12.26 14.11 30.26
C PHE A 241 11.43 15.29 29.74
N THR A 242 11.99 16.50 29.84
CA THR A 242 11.34 17.73 29.35
C THR A 242 11.10 17.66 27.85
N ALA A 243 12.12 17.27 27.08
CA ALA A 243 12.03 17.15 25.63
C ALA A 243 10.95 16.12 25.19
N VAL A 244 10.92 14.95 25.84
CA VAL A 244 9.91 13.92 25.55
C VAL A 244 8.49 14.41 25.90
N LYS A 245 8.32 15.08 27.04
CA LYS A 245 7.04 15.65 27.46
C LYS A 245 6.52 16.71 26.48
N ASP A 246 7.39 17.63 26.07
CA ASP A 246 7.05 18.69 25.13
C ASP A 246 6.73 18.15 23.73
N ALA A 247 7.51 17.18 23.26
CA ALA A 247 7.28 16.51 22.00
C ALA A 247 5.91 15.81 21.96
N LEU A 248 5.53 15.11 23.02
CA LEU A 248 4.27 14.38 23.11
C LEU A 248 3.02 15.26 22.96
N SER A 249 3.11 16.55 23.34
CA SER A 249 1.99 17.51 23.16
C SER A 249 1.73 17.83 21.68
N GLN A 250 2.70 17.59 20.77
CA GLN A 250 2.73 18.10 19.40
C GLN A 250 2.65 17.02 18.33
N VAL A 251 2.58 15.74 18.72
CA VAL A 251 2.66 14.61 17.78
C VAL A 251 1.64 13.52 18.11
N ASP A 252 1.37 12.66 17.14
CA ASP A 252 0.47 11.51 17.31
C ASP A 252 1.21 10.29 17.87
N MET A 253 2.48 10.13 17.53
CA MET A 253 3.37 9.07 18.01
C MET A 253 4.78 9.65 18.22
N LEU A 254 5.56 9.06 19.13
CA LEU A 254 6.91 9.50 19.42
C LEU A 254 7.91 8.36 19.26
N ILE A 255 9.01 8.64 18.58
CA ILE A 255 10.17 7.76 18.44
C ILE A 255 11.36 8.41 19.13
N THR A 256 12.05 7.64 19.95
CA THR A 256 13.36 7.99 20.49
C THR A 256 14.40 6.98 20.00
N THR A 257 15.58 7.44 19.62
CA THR A 257 16.70 6.58 19.22
C THR A 257 17.84 6.72 20.21
N GLY A 258 18.38 5.61 20.68
CA GLY A 258 19.34 5.58 21.81
C GLY A 258 18.60 5.51 23.17
N GLY A 259 19.34 5.45 24.26
CA GLY A 259 18.81 5.46 25.64
C GLY A 259 17.93 4.27 26.03
N VAL A 260 17.95 3.15 25.32
CA VAL A 260 17.12 1.95 25.54
C VAL A 260 17.89 0.69 25.95
N SER A 261 19.20 0.75 25.97
CA SER A 261 20.08 -0.39 26.30
C SER A 261 20.03 -0.75 27.81
N VAL A 262 20.88 -1.58 28.31
CA VAL A 262 20.95 -1.99 29.71
C VAL A 262 22.04 -1.25 30.50
N GLY A 263 22.58 -0.17 29.94
CA GLY A 263 23.62 0.65 30.56
C GLY A 263 23.10 1.63 31.61
N ASP A 264 23.99 2.18 32.40
CA ASP A 264 23.68 3.14 33.47
C ASP A 264 23.09 4.47 32.96
N TYR A 265 23.21 4.72 31.65
CA TYR A 265 22.72 5.94 30.99
C TYR A 265 21.39 5.73 30.24
N ASP A 266 20.67 4.63 30.50
CA ASP A 266 19.42 4.31 29.81
C ASP A 266 18.21 4.83 30.57
N TYR A 267 17.91 6.09 30.36
CA TYR A 267 16.87 6.81 31.10
C TYR A 267 15.44 6.61 30.58
N LEU A 268 15.22 6.06 29.37
CA LEU A 268 13.88 5.97 28.78
C LEU A 268 12.86 5.22 29.63
N PRO A 269 13.16 4.06 30.23
CA PRO A 269 12.20 3.41 31.11
C PRO A 269 11.82 4.24 32.34
N ALA A 270 12.78 4.99 32.90
CA ALA A 270 12.53 5.90 34.01
C ALA A 270 11.73 7.14 33.58
N ILE A 271 12.00 7.69 32.41
CA ILE A 271 11.24 8.79 31.80
C ILE A 271 9.79 8.35 31.58
N TYR A 272 9.56 7.16 31.02
CA TYR A 272 8.20 6.63 30.84
C TYR A 272 7.47 6.43 32.16
N GLY A 273 8.16 5.94 33.20
CA GLY A 273 7.61 5.83 34.54
C GLY A 273 7.22 7.20 35.12
N ARG A 274 8.07 8.22 35.03
CA ARG A 274 7.81 9.59 35.51
C ARG A 274 6.67 10.28 34.72
N LEU A 275 6.49 9.95 33.44
CA LEU A 275 5.37 10.43 32.64
C LEU A 275 4.05 9.71 32.96
N GLY A 276 4.07 8.62 33.73
CA GLY A 276 2.90 7.76 33.96
C GLY A 276 2.54 6.90 32.72
N ALA A 277 3.50 6.70 31.81
CA ALA A 277 3.27 5.88 30.63
C ALA A 277 3.29 4.38 31.00
N SER A 278 2.36 3.63 30.42
CA SER A 278 2.28 2.17 30.57
C SER A 278 3.25 1.50 29.60
N VAL A 279 4.28 0.85 30.11
CA VAL A 279 5.26 0.09 29.32
C VAL A 279 4.63 -1.23 28.86
N LEU A 280 4.45 -1.41 27.56
CA LEU A 280 3.88 -2.63 26.95
C LEU A 280 4.90 -3.76 26.94
N PHE A 281 6.14 -3.45 26.66
CA PHE A 281 7.33 -4.31 26.77
C PHE A 281 8.62 -3.48 26.66
N ASN A 282 9.71 -4.08 27.16
CA ASN A 282 11.05 -3.49 27.10
C ASN A 282 12.12 -4.49 26.66
N LYS A 283 11.71 -5.68 26.19
CA LYS A 283 12.59 -6.70 25.61
C LYS A 283 11.81 -7.65 24.71
N VAL A 284 12.34 -7.94 23.55
CA VAL A 284 11.73 -8.83 22.55
C VAL A 284 12.70 -9.95 22.21
N ALA A 285 12.19 -11.17 22.04
CA ALA A 285 12.98 -12.34 21.64
C ALA A 285 13.30 -12.29 20.15
N MET A 286 14.08 -11.27 19.73
CA MET A 286 14.50 -11.06 18.34
C MET A 286 15.94 -10.61 18.22
N ARG A 287 16.52 -10.73 17.04
CA ARG A 287 17.83 -10.19 16.63
C ARG A 287 17.76 -9.65 15.21
N PRO A 288 18.26 -8.39 14.98
CA PRO A 288 18.67 -7.40 15.94
C PRO A 288 17.49 -6.74 16.66
N GLY A 289 17.75 -5.84 17.64
CA GLY A 289 16.71 -4.99 18.24
C GLY A 289 16.01 -5.56 19.48
N SER A 290 16.64 -6.53 20.19
CA SER A 290 16.03 -7.17 21.37
C SER A 290 15.66 -6.20 22.51
N VAL A 291 16.29 -5.04 22.60
CA VAL A 291 16.04 -4.01 23.64
C VAL A 291 15.03 -2.94 23.22
N THR A 292 14.30 -3.15 22.13
CA THR A 292 13.19 -2.26 21.75
C THR A 292 12.19 -2.14 22.91
N THR A 293 11.88 -0.90 23.29
CA THR A 293 10.92 -0.57 24.33
C THR A 293 9.72 0.13 23.70
N VAL A 294 8.50 -0.29 24.05
CA VAL A 294 7.28 0.40 23.63
C VAL A 294 6.42 0.68 24.84
N ALA A 295 5.90 1.90 24.93
CA ALA A 295 4.96 2.34 25.94
C ALA A 295 3.78 3.06 25.30
N GLN A 296 2.70 3.23 26.08
CA GLN A 296 1.56 4.04 25.71
C GLN A 296 1.28 5.10 26.77
N LEU A 297 0.84 6.27 26.34
CA LEU A 297 0.40 7.36 27.20
C LEU A 297 -0.77 8.11 26.55
N ASN A 298 -1.94 8.12 27.21
CA ASN A 298 -3.14 8.83 26.71
C ASN A 298 -3.48 8.48 25.24
N GLY A 299 -3.38 7.21 24.87
CA GLY A 299 -3.65 6.73 23.51
C GLY A 299 -2.52 6.97 22.49
N LYS A 300 -1.42 7.61 22.88
CA LYS A 300 -0.23 7.79 22.03
C LYS A 300 0.80 6.71 22.30
N LEU A 301 1.42 6.19 21.25
CA LEU A 301 2.49 5.20 21.32
C LEU A 301 3.86 5.89 21.36
N LEU A 302 4.71 5.40 22.26
CA LEU A 302 6.09 5.83 22.45
C LEU A 302 7.01 4.65 22.12
N PHE A 303 7.89 4.84 21.15
CA PHE A 303 8.83 3.82 20.67
C PHE A 303 10.26 4.20 21.04
N GLY A 304 10.88 3.45 21.92
CA GLY A 304 12.31 3.52 22.18
C GLY A 304 13.05 2.51 21.32
N LEU A 305 13.74 2.99 20.28
CA LEU A 305 14.49 2.18 19.34
C LEU A 305 15.99 2.19 19.68
N SER A 306 16.66 1.09 19.35
CA SER A 306 18.09 0.93 19.58
C SER A 306 18.93 2.01 18.90
N GLY A 307 20.02 2.46 19.53
CA GLY A 307 21.05 3.29 18.90
C GLY A 307 21.82 2.58 17.75
N ASN A 308 21.82 1.23 17.71
CA ASN A 308 22.42 0.48 16.63
C ASN A 308 21.58 0.55 15.34
N PRO A 309 22.09 0.98 14.19
CA PRO A 309 21.33 1.29 12.99
C PRO A 309 20.45 0.15 12.46
N SER A 310 21.01 -1.05 12.30
CA SER A 310 20.22 -2.21 11.83
C SER A 310 19.14 -2.62 12.82
N ALA A 311 19.39 -2.49 14.11
CA ALA A 311 18.39 -2.78 15.15
C ALA A 311 17.27 -1.75 15.15
N CYS A 312 17.61 -0.48 14.97
CA CYS A 312 16.71 0.64 14.82
C CYS A 312 15.79 0.45 13.60
N TYR A 313 16.38 0.14 12.45
CA TYR A 313 15.66 -0.12 11.19
C TYR A 313 14.62 -1.23 11.35
N VAL A 314 15.04 -2.41 11.86
CA VAL A 314 14.15 -3.56 12.08
C VAL A 314 13.04 -3.21 13.07
N GLY A 315 13.36 -2.52 14.17
CA GLY A 315 12.38 -2.09 15.17
C GLY A 315 11.31 -1.16 14.58
N PHE A 316 11.72 -0.24 13.72
CA PHE A 316 10.79 0.63 13.00
C PHE A 316 9.83 -0.19 12.12
N GLU A 317 10.36 -1.06 11.24
CA GLU A 317 9.56 -1.81 10.29
C GLU A 317 8.57 -2.78 10.97
N LEU A 318 8.95 -3.34 12.13
CA LEU A 318 8.09 -4.30 12.83
C LEU A 318 7.05 -3.64 13.73
N PHE A 319 7.34 -2.49 14.34
CA PHE A 319 6.50 -1.91 15.39
C PHE A 319 5.93 -0.53 15.06
N VAL A 320 6.71 0.34 14.40
CA VAL A 320 6.26 1.70 14.09
C VAL A 320 5.47 1.75 12.79
N ARG A 321 6.00 1.16 11.72
CA ARG A 321 5.35 1.10 10.41
C ARG A 321 3.88 0.66 10.48
N PRO A 322 3.55 -0.47 11.12
CA PRO A 322 2.15 -0.93 11.14
C PRO A 322 1.22 0.03 11.88
N CYS A 323 1.69 0.74 12.90
CA CYS A 323 0.89 1.75 13.60
C CYS A 323 0.60 2.96 12.70
N ILE A 324 1.60 3.44 11.94
CA ILE A 324 1.42 4.53 10.97
C ILE A 324 0.42 4.13 9.89
N ARG A 325 0.53 2.91 9.37
CA ARG A 325 -0.37 2.38 8.33
C ARG A 325 -1.79 2.18 8.87
N ALA A 326 -1.95 1.64 10.06
CA ALA A 326 -3.25 1.49 10.73
C ALA A 326 -3.90 2.85 11.01
N TYR A 327 -3.12 3.84 11.45
CA TYR A 327 -3.60 5.21 11.61
C TYR A 327 -4.21 5.78 10.32
N MET A 328 -3.66 5.39 9.19
CA MET A 328 -4.17 5.79 7.86
C MET A 328 -5.21 4.79 7.29
N PHE A 329 -5.89 4.04 8.14
CA PHE A 329 -6.96 3.09 7.81
C PHE A 329 -6.53 1.86 7.01
N SER A 330 -5.24 1.57 6.86
CA SER A 330 -4.78 0.42 6.11
C SER A 330 -5.07 -0.88 6.86
N GLU A 331 -5.85 -1.79 6.29
CA GLU A 331 -6.05 -3.15 6.80
C GLU A 331 -4.78 -4.00 6.66
N LYS A 332 -3.98 -3.73 5.62
CA LYS A 332 -2.69 -4.39 5.35
C LYS A 332 -1.53 -3.56 5.91
N ALA A 333 -1.46 -3.43 7.24
CA ALA A 333 -0.53 -2.54 7.91
C ALA A 333 0.92 -3.05 7.93
N HIS A 334 1.12 -4.38 7.98
CA HIS A 334 2.42 -5.02 8.11
C HIS A 334 3.17 -5.13 6.77
N LEU A 335 4.46 -5.48 6.84
CA LEU A 335 5.25 -5.83 5.66
C LEU A 335 4.66 -7.08 4.99
N LYS A 336 4.64 -7.09 3.66
CA LYS A 336 4.23 -8.26 2.90
C LYS A 336 5.23 -9.41 3.12
N ARG A 337 4.71 -10.60 3.37
CA ARG A 337 5.50 -11.81 3.58
C ARG A 337 5.42 -12.70 2.35
N GLU A 338 6.58 -13.16 1.91
CA GLU A 338 6.72 -14.08 0.77
C GLU A 338 7.66 -15.23 1.13
N LYS A 339 7.67 -16.26 0.31
CA LYS A 339 8.64 -17.37 0.37
C LYS A 339 9.74 -17.16 -0.66
N ALA A 340 10.99 -17.37 -0.26
CA ALA A 340 12.13 -17.29 -1.15
C ALA A 340 13.12 -18.45 -0.86
N LEU A 341 13.92 -18.83 -1.83
CA LEU A 341 15.06 -19.69 -1.60
C LEU A 341 16.19 -18.89 -0.96
N LEU A 342 16.88 -19.49 -0.01
CA LEU A 342 18.07 -18.90 0.60
C LEU A 342 19.25 -18.97 -0.37
N GLY A 343 19.85 -17.82 -0.72
CA GLY A 343 20.96 -17.75 -1.68
C GLY A 343 22.33 -18.11 -1.11
N LYS A 344 22.46 -18.18 0.24
CA LYS A 344 23.73 -18.47 0.94
C LYS A 344 23.44 -19.08 2.32
N ASP A 345 24.30 -19.98 2.78
CA ASP A 345 24.22 -20.62 4.09
C ASP A 345 24.17 -19.62 5.25
N LEU A 346 23.26 -19.86 6.19
CA LEU A 346 23.12 -19.17 7.47
C LEU A 346 23.14 -20.18 8.62
N LEU A 347 24.30 -20.78 8.89
CA LEU A 347 24.47 -21.95 9.76
C LEU A 347 24.47 -21.64 11.27
N LYS A 348 24.52 -20.36 11.66
CA LYS A 348 24.51 -19.98 13.10
C LYS A 348 23.17 -20.31 13.73
N PRO A 349 23.17 -20.89 14.96
CA PRO A 349 21.94 -21.12 15.69
C PRO A 349 21.16 -19.83 15.98
N ASN A 350 19.85 -19.92 15.92
CA ASN A 350 18.94 -18.81 16.14
C ASN A 350 18.15 -19.03 17.45
N PRO A 351 18.67 -18.65 18.64
CA PRO A 351 17.95 -18.81 19.90
C PRO A 351 16.67 -17.95 19.96
N PHE A 352 16.68 -16.81 19.21
CA PHE A 352 15.55 -15.90 19.02
C PHE A 352 15.26 -15.75 17.54
N THR A 353 14.07 -15.23 17.20
CA THR A 353 13.76 -14.88 15.82
C THR A 353 14.78 -13.88 15.27
N ARG A 354 15.34 -14.17 14.11
CA ARG A 354 16.37 -13.34 13.50
C ARG A 354 15.87 -12.75 12.20
N PHE A 355 16.06 -11.44 12.06
CA PHE A 355 15.74 -10.67 10.86
C PHE A 355 17.06 -10.30 10.17
N VAL A 356 17.39 -11.01 9.10
CA VAL A 356 18.63 -10.79 8.35
C VAL A 356 18.32 -9.87 7.18
N ARG A 357 19.04 -8.74 7.07
CA ARG A 357 18.94 -7.86 5.90
C ARG A 357 19.31 -8.64 4.66
N ALA A 358 18.51 -8.50 3.62
CA ALA A 358 18.68 -9.29 2.41
C ALA A 358 18.36 -8.49 1.14
N LYS A 359 19.05 -8.86 0.07
CA LYS A 359 18.68 -8.50 -1.30
C LYS A 359 17.86 -9.67 -1.87
N LEU A 360 16.62 -9.39 -2.18
CA LEU A 360 15.73 -10.32 -2.87
C LEU A 360 15.86 -10.08 -4.36
N THR A 361 16.07 -11.14 -5.12
CA THR A 361 16.12 -11.15 -6.58
C THR A 361 15.17 -12.21 -7.12
N CYS A 362 14.70 -12.03 -8.34
CA CYS A 362 13.93 -13.04 -9.06
C CYS A 362 14.81 -13.63 -10.16
N ASN A 363 14.98 -14.94 -10.18
CA ASN A 363 15.67 -15.67 -11.23
C ASN A 363 14.76 -16.78 -11.72
N GLU A 364 14.48 -16.83 -13.02
CA GLU A 364 13.60 -17.84 -13.66
C GLU A 364 12.26 -18.02 -12.93
N GLY A 365 11.65 -16.93 -12.46
CA GLY A 365 10.38 -16.95 -11.72
C GLY A 365 10.51 -17.34 -10.24
N GLN A 366 11.70 -17.70 -9.75
CA GLN A 366 11.95 -18.05 -8.37
C GLN A 366 12.58 -16.87 -7.59
N LEU A 367 11.99 -16.52 -6.47
CA LEU A 367 12.57 -15.54 -5.54
C LEU A 367 13.75 -16.14 -4.79
N ILE A 368 14.89 -15.45 -4.79
CA ILE A 368 16.10 -15.83 -4.07
C ILE A 368 16.52 -14.71 -3.13
N ALA A 369 16.72 -15.03 -1.86
CA ALA A 369 17.12 -14.07 -0.83
C ALA A 369 18.60 -14.23 -0.48
N TYR A 370 19.40 -13.22 -0.78
CA TYR A 370 20.82 -13.15 -0.43
C TYR A 370 21.01 -12.26 0.80
N PRO A 371 21.65 -12.74 1.87
CA PRO A 371 22.04 -11.90 3.01
C PRO A 371 22.90 -10.72 2.55
N SER A 372 22.52 -9.49 2.91
CA SER A 372 23.24 -8.27 2.54
C SER A 372 24.34 -7.94 3.53
N GLY A 373 25.56 -7.79 3.04
CA GLY A 373 26.71 -7.27 3.78
C GLY A 373 26.99 -7.97 5.12
N PHE A 374 27.43 -7.17 6.09
CA PHE A 374 27.86 -7.68 7.40
C PHE A 374 26.67 -7.73 8.38
N ASP A 375 26.36 -8.93 8.86
CA ASP A 375 25.20 -9.18 9.71
C ASP A 375 25.46 -8.90 11.20
N LYS A 376 25.72 -7.60 11.51
CA LYS A 376 25.75 -7.08 12.89
C LYS A 376 24.74 -5.96 13.07
N SER A 377 24.27 -5.76 14.29
CA SER A 377 23.29 -4.71 14.64
C SER A 377 23.80 -3.29 14.36
N SER A 378 25.09 -3.08 14.43
CA SER A 378 25.77 -1.80 14.15
C SER A 378 26.03 -1.51 12.66
N SER A 379 25.78 -2.48 11.75
CA SER A 379 26.05 -2.30 10.32
C SER A 379 25.05 -1.33 9.69
N VAL A 380 25.55 -0.27 9.06
CA VAL A 380 24.80 0.69 8.24
C VAL A 380 24.81 0.27 6.77
N SER A 381 26.01 -0.10 6.25
CA SER A 381 26.21 -0.40 4.83
C SER A 381 25.31 -1.53 4.31
N SER A 382 25.02 -2.53 5.16
CA SER A 382 24.12 -3.63 4.79
C SER A 382 22.67 -3.21 4.57
N LEU A 383 22.27 -2.01 4.97
CA LEU A 383 20.91 -1.48 4.78
C LEU A 383 20.70 -0.90 3.37
N ALA A 384 21.76 -0.39 2.75
CA ALA A 384 21.66 0.33 1.48
C ALA A 384 21.15 -0.54 0.32
N GLU A 385 21.53 -1.83 0.31
CA GLU A 385 21.14 -2.77 -0.74
C GLU A 385 19.96 -3.68 -0.34
N SER A 386 19.46 -3.54 0.89
CA SER A 386 18.43 -4.43 1.41
C SER A 386 17.04 -3.99 0.95
N ASN A 387 16.34 -4.87 0.25
CA ASN A 387 14.92 -4.72 -0.11
C ASN A 387 14.01 -5.73 0.60
N ALA A 388 14.57 -6.59 1.47
CA ALA A 388 13.83 -7.56 2.27
C ALA A 388 14.55 -7.89 3.58
N PHE A 389 13.80 -8.49 4.52
CA PHE A 389 14.36 -9.24 5.65
C PHE A 389 14.12 -10.72 5.45
N ILE A 390 15.17 -11.57 5.54
CA ILE A 390 15.01 -13.00 5.76
C ILE A 390 14.59 -13.19 7.23
N VAL A 391 13.54 -13.98 7.46
CA VAL A 391 13.04 -14.31 8.79
C VAL A 391 13.45 -15.72 9.16
N LEU A 392 14.31 -15.85 10.15
CA LEU A 392 14.74 -17.14 10.70
C LEU A 392 14.08 -17.33 12.07
N PRO A 393 13.16 -18.29 12.22
CA PRO A 393 12.50 -18.58 13.50
C PRO A 393 13.48 -18.87 14.64
N GLY A 394 13.13 -18.45 15.85
CA GLY A 394 13.85 -18.84 17.04
C GLY A 394 13.77 -20.36 17.30
N GLY A 395 14.80 -20.94 17.94
CA GLY A 395 14.89 -22.36 18.21
C GLY A 395 15.41 -23.18 17.04
N THR A 396 15.93 -22.57 15.96
CA THR A 396 16.49 -23.28 14.78
C THR A 396 18.01 -23.32 14.84
N ARG A 397 18.61 -24.39 14.28
CA ARG A 397 20.07 -24.59 14.26
C ARG A 397 20.78 -23.91 13.10
N GLY A 398 20.05 -23.44 12.12
CA GLY A 398 20.58 -22.77 10.92
C GLY A 398 19.86 -23.20 9.65
N TYR A 399 20.25 -22.60 8.55
CA TYR A 399 19.66 -22.83 7.22
C TYR A 399 20.76 -22.97 6.17
N LYS A 400 20.61 -23.91 5.26
CA LYS A 400 21.49 -24.09 4.10
C LYS A 400 20.95 -23.33 2.90
N LYS A 401 21.82 -23.03 1.96
CA LYS A 401 21.46 -22.54 0.63
C LYS A 401 20.37 -23.42 0.02
N GLU A 402 19.45 -22.84 -0.75
CA GLU A 402 18.32 -23.50 -1.42
C GLU A 402 17.19 -23.98 -0.48
N MET A 403 17.30 -23.79 0.82
CA MET A 403 16.17 -23.99 1.71
C MET A 403 15.18 -22.81 1.59
N PHE A 404 13.89 -23.10 1.66
CA PHE A 404 12.86 -22.06 1.72
C PHE A 404 12.91 -21.29 3.05
N VAL A 405 12.87 -19.99 2.94
CA VAL A 405 12.78 -19.06 4.07
C VAL A 405 11.63 -18.07 3.84
N ASP A 406 11.10 -17.54 4.93
CA ASP A 406 10.20 -16.41 4.84
C ASP A 406 11.00 -15.12 4.65
N VAL A 407 10.49 -14.23 3.79
CA VAL A 407 11.02 -12.89 3.61
C VAL A 407 9.93 -11.86 3.82
N LEU A 408 10.31 -10.71 4.40
CA LEU A 408 9.45 -9.53 4.54
C LEU A 408 9.92 -8.47 3.56
N LEU A 409 9.05 -8.04 2.67
CA LEU A 409 9.36 -7.07 1.62
C LEU A 409 9.39 -5.66 2.19
N LEU A 410 10.49 -4.91 2.01
CA LEU A 410 10.67 -3.57 2.59
C LEU A 410 10.04 -2.45 1.76
N GLU A 411 9.89 -2.65 0.46
CA GLU A 411 9.44 -1.63 -0.51
C GLU A 411 8.05 -1.92 -1.10
N ASP A 412 7.34 -2.92 -0.56
CA ASP A 412 5.99 -3.25 -0.98
C ASP A 412 4.98 -2.27 -0.37
N ASN A 413 4.19 -1.60 -1.22
CA ASN A 413 3.15 -0.67 -0.79
C ASN A 413 1.85 -1.36 -0.37
N GLU A 414 1.60 -2.60 -0.82
CA GLU A 414 0.38 -3.33 -0.45
C GLU A 414 0.37 -3.74 1.02
N GLY A 415 1.48 -4.29 1.50
CA GLY A 415 1.58 -4.85 2.83
C GLY A 415 0.82 -6.18 2.97
N SER A 416 0.62 -6.62 4.20
CA SER A 416 -0.18 -7.80 4.54
C SER A 416 -1.08 -7.52 5.74
N GLU A 417 -2.20 -8.26 5.85
CA GLU A 417 -3.13 -8.14 6.98
C GLU A 417 -2.47 -8.55 8.30
N TRP A 418 -1.60 -9.56 8.23
CA TRP A 418 -0.90 -10.08 9.38
C TRP A 418 0.54 -10.44 9.05
N LEU A 419 1.47 -9.95 9.85
CA LEU A 419 2.90 -10.24 9.68
C LEU A 419 3.27 -11.66 10.10
N TRP A 420 2.55 -12.23 11.08
CA TRP A 420 2.92 -13.48 11.74
C TRP A 420 1.84 -14.54 11.60
N THR A 421 2.08 -15.57 10.78
CA THR A 421 1.30 -16.81 10.87
C THR A 421 1.91 -17.66 11.96
N PHE A 422 1.09 -18.06 12.93
CA PHE A 422 1.52 -19.04 13.92
C PHE A 422 2.00 -20.29 13.22
N TYR A 423 3.27 -20.64 13.40
CA TYR A 423 3.72 -21.98 13.07
C TYR A 423 2.94 -22.95 13.97
N LYS A 424 2.02 -23.72 13.39
CA LYS A 424 1.57 -24.95 14.05
C LYS A 424 2.84 -25.79 14.24
N ARG A 425 3.20 -26.13 15.48
CA ARG A 425 4.22 -27.12 15.78
C ARG A 425 3.87 -28.37 14.97
N GLY A 426 4.67 -28.75 13.99
CA GLY A 426 4.48 -29.99 13.22
C GLY A 426 4.84 -29.96 11.75
N VAL A 427 5.10 -28.80 11.14
CA VAL A 427 5.62 -28.76 9.75
C VAL A 427 7.03 -28.18 9.78
N SER A 428 8.02 -29.05 9.87
CA SER A 428 9.43 -28.69 9.70
C SER A 428 9.68 -28.41 8.22
N ASN A 429 9.62 -27.15 7.80
CA ASN A 429 10.13 -26.75 6.48
C ASN A 429 11.66 -26.84 6.48
N GLY A 430 12.23 -28.04 6.50
CA GLY A 430 13.65 -28.27 6.27
C GLY A 430 14.65 -27.62 7.26
N ALA A 431 14.19 -26.94 8.33
CA ALA A 431 15.08 -26.49 9.38
C ALA A 431 15.48 -27.67 10.27
N ILE A 432 16.76 -27.82 10.59
CA ILE A 432 17.21 -28.83 11.55
C ILE A 432 16.66 -28.37 12.92
N THR A 433 15.59 -29.03 13.37
CA THR A 433 15.01 -28.79 14.70
C THR A 433 15.85 -29.51 15.76
N ILE A 434 15.97 -28.94 16.95
CA ILE A 434 16.65 -29.53 18.12
C ILE A 434 15.79 -30.65 18.68
#